data_a3f70739d014c7a61ab5f85380ac34fb
#
_entry.id   a3f70739d014c7a61ab5f85380ac34fb
#
_cell.length_a   1.000
_cell.length_b   1.000
_cell.length_c   1.000
_cell.angle_alpha   90.00
_cell.angle_beta   90.00
_cell.angle_gamma   90.00
#
_symmetry.space_group_name_H-M   'P 1'
#
loop_
_entity.id
_entity.type
_entity.pdbx_description
1 polymer ?
#
loop_
_entity_poly.entity_id
_entity_poly.type
_entity_poly.pdbx_seq_one_letter_code
_entity_poly.pdbx_strand_id
1 'polypeptide(L)'
;MVCIPLVGSSREEIMREAAGIPSIAPDIIELRVDAWEFIEDTAASIAMTREVREAAGELPVILTCRGHWEGGLKKVSDEAKFSLYREAAKEALVDFIDVELVYGDEKIREVLAMIAGSEIHLIVSFHDFEKTPPKEVVFSTLAAQIRAGAHVAKLAAMPRCEE
;
A
#
# COMPACT_ATOMS: atom_id res chain seq x y z
N MET A 1 0.83 -15.89 -7.92
CA MET A 1 0.28 -14.52 -7.96
C MET A 1 1.46 -13.56 -8.10
N VAL A 2 1.41 -12.67 -9.08
CA VAL A 2 2.44 -11.67 -9.38
C VAL A 2 1.89 -10.30 -9.08
N CYS A 3 2.54 -9.56 -8.17
CA CYS A 3 2.22 -8.18 -7.84
C CYS A 3 3.29 -7.27 -8.47
N ILE A 4 2.87 -6.23 -9.18
CA ILE A 4 3.77 -5.26 -9.79
C ILE A 4 3.59 -3.90 -9.10
N PRO A 5 4.65 -3.32 -8.50
CA PRO A 5 4.59 -1.97 -7.99
C PRO A 5 4.72 -0.93 -9.10
N LEU A 6 3.89 0.10 -9.07
CA LEU A 6 4.04 1.31 -9.85
C LEU A 6 4.72 2.36 -8.97
N VAL A 7 5.91 2.80 -9.36
CA VAL A 7 6.78 3.67 -8.56
C VAL A 7 7.13 5.00 -9.26
N GLY A 8 6.50 5.29 -10.39
CA GLY A 8 6.62 6.55 -11.08
C GLY A 8 6.37 7.73 -10.15
N SER A 9 7.13 8.81 -10.29
CA SER A 9 7.04 9.99 -9.42
C SER A 9 6.17 11.10 -10.03
N SER A 10 6.24 11.29 -11.34
CA SER A 10 5.43 12.23 -12.10
C SER A 10 4.23 11.54 -12.74
N ARG A 11 3.20 12.34 -13.11
CA ARG A 11 2.02 11.82 -13.81
C ARG A 11 2.40 11.05 -15.09
N GLU A 12 3.38 11.56 -15.87
CA GLU A 12 3.82 10.91 -17.10
C GLU A 12 4.49 9.56 -16.84
N GLU A 13 5.29 9.46 -15.79
CA GLU A 13 5.93 8.18 -15.40
C GLU A 13 4.91 7.16 -14.94
N ILE A 14 3.99 7.55 -14.06
CA ILE A 14 2.92 6.70 -13.54
C ILE A 14 2.06 6.15 -14.69
N MET A 15 1.63 7.01 -15.61
CA MET A 15 0.80 6.58 -16.74
C MET A 15 1.56 5.74 -17.76
N ARG A 16 2.87 5.94 -17.91
CA ARG A 16 3.73 5.07 -18.72
C ARG A 16 3.83 3.68 -18.13
N GLU A 17 4.01 3.57 -16.80
CA GLU A 17 4.01 2.29 -16.10
C GLU A 17 2.64 1.60 -16.21
N ALA A 18 1.55 2.35 -15.99
CA ALA A 18 0.18 1.83 -16.12
C ALA A 18 -0.11 1.31 -17.53
N ALA A 19 0.35 2.01 -18.58
CA ALA A 19 0.20 1.55 -19.98
C ALA A 19 0.97 0.26 -20.27
N GLY A 20 2.00 -0.06 -19.47
CA GLY A 20 2.78 -1.32 -19.59
C GLY A 20 2.09 -2.53 -18.94
N ILE A 21 1.08 -2.35 -18.07
CA ILE A 21 0.42 -3.42 -17.33
C ILE A 21 -0.07 -4.57 -18.23
N PRO A 22 -0.75 -4.33 -19.38
CA PRO A 22 -1.24 -5.41 -20.21
C PRO A 22 -0.16 -6.32 -20.79
N SER A 23 1.05 -5.77 -21.01
CA SER A 23 2.18 -6.56 -21.54
C SER A 23 2.84 -7.46 -20.50
N ILE A 24 2.72 -7.10 -19.20
CA ILE A 24 3.28 -7.86 -18.08
C ILE A 24 2.26 -8.89 -17.58
N ALA A 25 0.96 -8.58 -17.73
CA ALA A 25 -0.17 -9.40 -17.28
C ALA A 25 -0.02 -9.84 -15.79
N PRO A 26 0.11 -8.88 -14.83
CA PRO A 26 0.19 -9.21 -13.41
C PRO A 26 -1.17 -9.66 -12.89
N ASP A 27 -1.17 -10.29 -11.69
CA ASP A 27 -2.41 -10.64 -10.98
C ASP A 27 -2.95 -9.46 -10.16
N ILE A 28 -2.09 -8.53 -9.75
CA ILE A 28 -2.40 -7.38 -8.89
C ILE A 28 -1.36 -6.27 -9.09
N ILE A 29 -1.74 -5.00 -8.94
CA ILE A 29 -0.82 -3.87 -8.96
C ILE A 29 -0.77 -3.18 -7.60
N GLU A 30 0.39 -2.64 -7.24
CA GLU A 30 0.59 -1.85 -6.02
C GLU A 30 0.95 -0.40 -6.40
N LEU A 31 0.09 0.56 -6.03
CA LEU A 31 0.39 1.98 -6.18
C LEU A 31 1.29 2.45 -5.03
N ARG A 32 2.56 2.74 -5.32
CA ARG A 32 3.53 3.30 -4.38
C ARG A 32 3.43 4.82 -4.39
N VAL A 33 2.37 5.31 -3.75
CA VAL A 33 2.07 6.76 -3.76
C VAL A 33 3.09 7.59 -2.98
N ASP A 34 3.88 6.97 -2.12
CA ASP A 34 5.03 7.61 -1.47
C ASP A 34 6.14 8.01 -2.46
N ALA A 35 6.09 7.58 -3.72
CA ALA A 35 6.94 8.06 -4.81
C ALA A 35 6.47 9.40 -5.39
N TRP A 36 5.19 9.72 -5.33
CA TRP A 36 4.56 10.81 -6.07
C TRP A 36 5.05 12.20 -5.64
N GLU A 37 5.38 13.06 -6.60
CA GLU A 37 5.83 14.44 -6.34
C GLU A 37 4.75 15.29 -5.68
N PHE A 38 3.49 14.98 -5.95
CA PHE A 38 2.29 15.70 -5.52
C PHE A 38 1.54 15.01 -4.37
N ILE A 39 2.15 14.05 -3.67
CA ILE A 39 1.46 13.25 -2.63
C ILE A 39 0.86 14.10 -1.50
N GLU A 40 1.42 15.27 -1.21
CA GLU A 40 0.88 16.18 -0.19
C GLU A 40 -0.37 16.94 -0.68
N ASP A 41 -0.68 16.92 -1.98
CA ASP A 41 -1.93 17.41 -2.57
C ASP A 41 -2.92 16.24 -2.72
N THR A 42 -3.85 16.12 -1.78
CA THR A 42 -4.85 15.05 -1.77
C THR A 42 -5.71 15.07 -3.05
N ALA A 43 -6.06 16.25 -3.57
CA ALA A 43 -6.91 16.34 -4.76
C ALA A 43 -6.19 15.83 -6.01
N ALA A 44 -4.92 16.23 -6.19
CA ALA A 44 -4.07 15.72 -7.27
C ALA A 44 -3.84 14.21 -7.14
N SER A 45 -3.60 13.73 -5.93
CA SER A 45 -3.37 12.31 -5.65
C SER A 45 -4.60 11.45 -5.93
N ILE A 46 -5.80 11.92 -5.58
CA ILE A 46 -7.06 11.23 -5.91
C ILE A 46 -7.32 11.24 -7.42
N ALA A 47 -7.09 12.37 -8.10
CA ALA A 47 -7.21 12.42 -9.55
C ALA A 47 -6.31 11.38 -10.24
N MET A 48 -5.06 11.26 -9.78
CA MET A 48 -4.12 10.27 -10.31
C MET A 48 -4.55 8.83 -10.00
N THR A 49 -5.06 8.58 -8.79
CA THR A 49 -5.56 7.24 -8.40
C THR A 49 -6.72 6.81 -9.31
N ARG A 50 -7.63 7.72 -9.68
CA ARG A 50 -8.72 7.43 -10.64
C ARG A 50 -8.17 7.06 -12.02
N GLU A 51 -7.20 7.84 -12.54
CA GLU A 51 -6.59 7.55 -13.84
C GLU A 51 -5.93 6.16 -13.86
N VAL A 52 -5.23 5.79 -12.79
CA VAL A 52 -4.64 4.45 -12.68
C VAL A 52 -5.71 3.37 -12.52
N ARG A 53 -6.78 3.61 -11.74
CA ARG A 53 -7.90 2.67 -11.63
C ARG A 53 -8.55 2.40 -13.00
N GLU A 54 -8.75 3.44 -13.81
CA GLU A 54 -9.27 3.30 -15.17
C GLU A 54 -8.33 2.47 -16.06
N ALA A 55 -7.01 2.73 -15.97
CA ALA A 55 -6.01 1.99 -16.74
C ALA A 55 -5.85 0.53 -16.29
N ALA A 56 -6.02 0.26 -15.00
CA ALA A 56 -5.95 -1.08 -14.42
C ALA A 56 -7.15 -1.97 -14.80
N GLY A 57 -8.30 -1.37 -15.14
CA GLY A 57 -9.52 -2.11 -15.46
C GLY A 57 -9.97 -2.99 -14.28
N GLU A 58 -10.07 -4.30 -14.47
CA GLU A 58 -10.52 -5.26 -13.46
C GLU A 58 -9.39 -5.77 -12.55
N LEU A 59 -8.13 -5.35 -12.78
CA LEU A 59 -7.03 -5.80 -11.93
C LEU A 59 -7.19 -5.22 -10.52
N PRO A 60 -6.97 -6.03 -9.46
CA PRO A 60 -6.94 -5.52 -8.10
C PRO A 60 -5.82 -4.50 -7.87
N VAL A 61 -6.11 -3.45 -7.12
CA VAL A 61 -5.20 -2.33 -6.83
C VAL A 61 -4.95 -2.24 -5.34
N ILE A 62 -3.67 -2.27 -4.95
CA ILE A 62 -3.22 -1.97 -3.58
C ILE A 62 -2.80 -0.50 -3.53
N LEU A 63 -3.33 0.26 -2.59
CA LEU A 63 -2.88 1.62 -2.29
C LEU A 63 -1.88 1.58 -1.14
N THR A 64 -0.63 1.89 -1.44
CA THR A 64 0.48 1.86 -0.48
C THR A 64 1.18 3.22 -0.42
N CYS A 65 1.10 3.89 0.73
CA CYS A 65 1.97 5.02 1.07
C CYS A 65 2.97 4.54 2.13
N ARG A 66 4.11 3.99 1.68
CA ARG A 66 5.10 3.39 2.57
C ARG A 66 5.79 4.43 3.43
N GLY A 67 5.83 4.19 4.75
CA GLY A 67 6.59 5.02 5.68
C GLY A 67 8.10 4.98 5.37
N HIS A 68 8.76 6.12 5.45
CA HIS A 68 10.19 6.21 5.10
C HIS A 68 11.08 5.33 5.99
N TRP A 69 10.65 5.00 7.20
CA TRP A 69 11.33 4.08 8.13
C TRP A 69 11.19 2.59 7.76
N GLU A 70 10.28 2.25 6.86
CA GLU A 70 10.09 0.92 6.28
C GLU A 70 10.33 0.91 4.76
N GLY A 71 11.28 1.71 4.27
CA GLY A 71 11.69 1.72 2.87
C GLY A 71 10.80 2.57 1.94
N GLY A 72 10.08 3.54 2.49
CA GLY A 72 9.37 4.56 1.72
C GLY A 72 10.34 5.46 0.96
N LEU A 73 9.97 5.85 -0.25
CA LEU A 73 10.82 6.60 -1.18
C LEU A 73 10.98 8.06 -0.77
N LYS A 74 10.01 8.61 -0.04
CA LYS A 74 10.12 9.93 0.59
C LYS A 74 9.33 9.99 1.89
N LYS A 75 9.58 11.05 2.67
CA LYS A 75 8.80 11.34 3.87
C LYS A 75 7.50 12.00 3.45
N VAL A 76 6.39 11.37 3.77
CA VAL A 76 5.03 11.87 3.54
C VAL A 76 4.40 12.18 4.90
N SER A 77 3.59 13.23 4.98
CA SER A 77 2.84 13.55 6.19
C SER A 77 1.73 12.52 6.46
N ASP A 78 1.45 12.23 7.72
CA ASP A 78 0.35 11.36 8.09
C ASP A 78 -1.00 11.93 7.64
N GLU A 79 -1.12 13.26 7.61
CA GLU A 79 -2.31 13.96 7.13
C GLU A 79 -2.56 13.65 5.65
N ALA A 80 -1.57 13.79 4.79
CA ALA A 80 -1.69 13.47 3.36
C ALA A 80 -1.98 11.99 3.15
N LYS A 81 -1.24 11.09 3.81
CA LYS A 81 -1.43 9.64 3.72
C LYS A 81 -2.87 9.23 4.05
N PHE A 82 -3.36 9.59 5.24
CA PHE A 82 -4.68 9.13 5.69
C PHE A 82 -5.83 9.91 5.07
N SER A 83 -5.61 11.14 4.58
CA SER A 83 -6.60 11.85 3.75
C SER A 83 -6.78 11.17 2.40
N LEU A 84 -5.70 10.81 1.72
CA LEU A 84 -5.74 10.04 0.49
C LEU A 84 -6.48 8.70 0.67
N TYR A 85 -6.16 7.94 1.73
CA TYR A 85 -6.82 6.67 2.02
C TYR A 85 -8.32 6.83 2.22
N ARG A 86 -8.73 7.84 2.96
CA ARG A 86 -10.15 8.14 3.20
C ARG A 86 -10.90 8.48 1.91
N GLU A 87 -10.33 9.34 1.07
CA GLU A 87 -10.99 9.74 -0.17
C GLU A 87 -10.99 8.59 -1.20
N ALA A 88 -9.90 7.81 -1.31
CA ALA A 88 -9.85 6.63 -2.16
C ALA A 88 -10.88 5.57 -1.74
N ALA A 89 -11.07 5.38 -0.43
CA ALA A 89 -12.07 4.45 0.10
C ALA A 89 -13.51 4.91 -0.19
N LYS A 90 -13.81 6.20 -0.03
CA LYS A 90 -15.14 6.76 -0.34
C LYS A 90 -15.55 6.55 -1.80
N GLU A 91 -14.57 6.62 -2.71
CA GLU A 91 -14.81 6.49 -4.16
C GLU A 91 -14.62 5.05 -4.67
N ALA A 92 -14.29 4.11 -3.78
CA ALA A 92 -14.00 2.71 -4.12
C ALA A 92 -12.95 2.58 -5.25
N LEU A 93 -11.89 3.39 -5.19
CA LEU A 93 -10.86 3.44 -6.23
C LEU A 93 -9.84 2.28 -6.14
N VAL A 94 -9.80 1.58 -5.02
CA VAL A 94 -8.80 0.56 -4.72
C VAL A 94 -9.43 -0.64 -4.03
N ASP A 95 -8.78 -1.80 -4.13
CA ASP A 95 -9.26 -3.04 -3.54
C ASP A 95 -8.57 -3.34 -2.20
N PHE A 96 -7.37 -2.79 -2.01
CA PHE A 96 -6.59 -2.95 -0.78
C PHE A 96 -5.98 -1.62 -0.35
N ILE A 97 -5.86 -1.43 0.97
CA ILE A 97 -5.07 -0.36 1.58
C ILE A 97 -4.01 -1.00 2.47
N ASP A 98 -2.74 -0.58 2.31
CA ASP A 98 -1.61 -1.06 3.11
C ASP A 98 -1.25 -0.05 4.21
N VAL A 99 -1.24 -0.52 5.47
CA VAL A 99 -0.84 0.27 6.64
C VAL A 99 0.19 -0.50 7.45
N GLU A 100 1.27 0.16 7.84
CA GLU A 100 2.32 -0.46 8.64
C GLU A 100 1.86 -0.71 10.09
N LEU A 101 2.24 -1.86 10.65
CA LEU A 101 1.91 -2.25 12.04
C LEU A 101 2.40 -1.21 13.08
N VAL A 102 3.48 -0.49 12.77
CA VAL A 102 4.07 0.52 13.65
C VAL A 102 3.13 1.69 13.98
N TYR A 103 2.10 1.94 13.15
CA TYR A 103 1.08 2.94 13.47
C TYR A 103 0.21 2.59 14.67
N GLY A 104 0.25 1.34 15.10
CA GLY A 104 -0.47 0.86 16.29
C GLY A 104 -1.96 0.63 16.08
N ASP A 105 -2.57 -0.03 17.06
CA ASP A 105 -3.94 -0.52 16.98
C ASP A 105 -4.99 0.59 16.80
N GLU A 106 -4.74 1.79 17.33
CA GLU A 106 -5.68 2.90 17.24
C GLU A 106 -5.81 3.38 15.79
N LYS A 107 -4.68 3.63 15.14
CA LYS A 107 -4.66 4.09 13.75
C LYS A 107 -5.17 3.02 12.78
N ILE A 108 -4.83 1.76 13.04
CA ILE A 108 -5.33 0.63 12.24
C ILE A 108 -6.87 0.54 12.36
N ARG A 109 -7.44 0.72 13.57
CA ARG A 109 -8.90 0.77 13.76
C ARG A 109 -9.56 1.95 13.06
N GLU A 110 -8.91 3.13 13.00
CA GLU A 110 -9.42 4.25 12.21
C GLU A 110 -9.52 3.89 10.72
N VAL A 111 -8.51 3.22 10.16
CA VAL A 111 -8.53 2.80 8.75
C VAL A 111 -9.59 1.72 8.52
N LEU A 112 -9.74 0.75 9.42
CA LEU A 112 -10.83 -0.22 9.36
C LEU A 112 -12.21 0.45 9.35
N ALA A 113 -12.39 1.51 10.14
CA ALA A 113 -13.62 2.29 10.14
C ALA A 113 -13.84 3.05 8.83
N MET A 114 -12.77 3.51 8.16
CA MET A 114 -12.86 4.18 6.84
C MET A 114 -13.39 3.23 5.75
N ILE A 115 -13.02 1.97 5.80
CA ILE A 115 -13.38 0.96 4.80
C ILE A 115 -14.61 0.11 5.20
N ALA A 116 -15.19 0.38 6.35
CA ALA A 116 -16.34 -0.39 6.85
C ALA A 116 -17.53 -0.30 5.89
N GLY A 117 -18.06 -1.46 5.48
CA GLY A 117 -19.18 -1.56 4.55
C GLY A 117 -18.78 -1.43 3.06
N SER A 118 -17.50 -1.35 2.74
CA SER A 118 -16.96 -1.46 1.38
C SER A 118 -16.38 -2.86 1.13
N GLU A 119 -16.00 -3.13 -0.12
CA GLU A 119 -15.27 -4.36 -0.51
C GLU A 119 -13.75 -4.21 -0.34
N ILE A 120 -13.28 -3.09 0.22
CA ILE A 120 -11.85 -2.82 0.40
C ILE A 120 -11.29 -3.62 1.56
N HIS A 121 -10.13 -4.22 1.37
CA HIS A 121 -9.43 -5.02 2.37
C HIS A 121 -8.22 -4.29 2.95
N LEU A 122 -7.98 -4.47 4.24
CA LEU A 122 -6.81 -3.92 4.91
C LEU A 122 -5.64 -4.91 4.91
N ILE A 123 -4.51 -4.48 4.37
CA ILE A 123 -3.21 -5.12 4.56
C ILE A 123 -2.55 -4.43 5.74
N VAL A 124 -2.19 -5.16 6.79
CA VAL A 124 -1.29 -4.65 7.83
C VAL A 124 0.09 -5.21 7.55
N SER A 125 1.07 -4.33 7.36
CA SER A 125 2.40 -4.70 6.88
C SER A 125 3.51 -4.41 7.90
N PHE A 126 4.63 -5.13 7.73
CA PHE A 126 5.88 -4.90 8.42
C PHE A 126 7.04 -5.23 7.46
N HIS A 127 8.08 -4.38 7.46
CA HIS A 127 9.26 -4.55 6.61
C HIS A 127 10.54 -4.41 7.43
N ASP A 128 11.47 -5.36 7.24
CA ASP A 128 12.84 -5.29 7.79
C ASP A 128 13.83 -5.44 6.62
N PHE A 129 14.44 -4.33 6.21
CA PHE A 129 15.41 -4.30 5.11
C PHE A 129 16.85 -4.61 5.56
N GLU A 130 17.08 -4.84 6.85
CA GLU A 130 18.41 -5.12 7.38
C GLU A 130 18.66 -6.63 7.56
N LYS A 131 17.63 -7.38 7.89
CA LYS A 131 17.75 -8.81 8.23
C LYS A 131 16.44 -9.56 8.10
N THR A 132 16.52 -10.89 8.11
CA THR A 132 15.37 -11.75 8.42
C THR A 132 15.27 -11.88 9.94
N PRO A 133 14.17 -11.47 10.58
CA PRO A 133 13.96 -11.64 12.00
C PRO A 133 13.92 -13.12 12.41
N PRO A 134 14.22 -13.46 13.68
CA PRO A 134 14.01 -14.81 14.19
C PRO A 134 12.58 -15.30 13.97
N LYS A 135 12.40 -16.60 13.81
CA LYS A 135 11.09 -17.23 13.51
C LYS A 135 10.01 -16.84 14.53
N GLU A 136 10.34 -16.75 15.80
CA GLU A 136 9.42 -16.35 16.87
C GLU A 136 8.94 -14.89 16.69
N VAL A 137 9.83 -14.01 16.22
CA VAL A 137 9.49 -12.61 15.92
C VAL A 137 8.60 -12.53 14.69
N VAL A 138 8.87 -13.31 13.63
CA VAL A 138 8.01 -13.40 12.45
C VAL A 138 6.60 -13.82 12.85
N PHE A 139 6.44 -14.90 13.61
CA PHE A 139 5.13 -15.37 14.06
C PHE A 139 4.42 -14.37 14.98
N SER A 140 5.14 -13.75 15.91
CA SER A 140 4.53 -12.76 16.82
C SER A 140 4.08 -11.50 16.07
N THR A 141 4.84 -11.07 15.04
CA THR A 141 4.47 -9.94 14.17
C THR A 141 3.22 -10.25 13.35
N LEU A 142 3.17 -11.40 12.66
CA LEU A 142 1.98 -11.81 11.91
C LEU A 142 0.75 -11.95 12.83
N ALA A 143 0.93 -12.53 14.02
CA ALA A 143 -0.14 -12.62 14.99
C ALA A 143 -0.61 -11.25 15.51
N ALA A 144 0.30 -10.27 15.64
CA ALA A 144 -0.06 -8.90 16.01
C ALA A 144 -0.87 -8.21 14.90
N GLN A 145 -0.47 -8.36 13.64
CA GLN A 145 -1.20 -7.84 12.49
C GLN A 145 -2.64 -8.39 12.43
N ILE A 146 -2.80 -9.71 12.63
CA ILE A 146 -4.14 -10.36 12.66
C ILE A 146 -4.96 -9.81 13.82
N ARG A 147 -4.39 -9.69 15.03
CA ARG A 147 -5.10 -9.14 16.20
C ARG A 147 -5.51 -7.68 16.01
N ALA A 148 -4.72 -6.90 15.27
CA ALA A 148 -5.05 -5.51 14.92
C ALA A 148 -6.22 -5.39 13.93
N GLY A 149 -6.63 -6.51 13.30
CA GLY A 149 -7.76 -6.57 12.38
C GLY A 149 -7.37 -6.64 10.90
N ALA A 150 -6.14 -7.03 10.58
CA ALA A 150 -5.71 -7.22 9.21
C ALA A 150 -6.58 -8.26 8.48
N HIS A 151 -7.04 -7.94 7.28
CA HIS A 151 -7.59 -8.93 6.35
C HIS A 151 -6.44 -9.72 5.68
N VAL A 152 -5.29 -9.05 5.47
CA VAL A 152 -4.05 -9.66 5.01
C VAL A 152 -2.90 -9.23 5.93
N ALA A 153 -2.20 -10.20 6.53
CA ALA A 153 -0.97 -9.95 7.28
C ALA A 153 0.24 -10.08 6.33
N LYS A 154 1.05 -9.02 6.21
CA LYS A 154 2.19 -8.95 5.28
C LYS A 154 3.48 -8.71 6.06
N LEU A 155 4.47 -9.57 5.84
CA LEU A 155 5.81 -9.39 6.37
C LEU A 155 6.82 -9.54 5.23
N ALA A 156 7.67 -8.53 5.04
CA ALA A 156 8.79 -8.56 4.12
C ALA A 156 10.09 -8.38 4.89
N ALA A 157 11.09 -9.20 4.59
CA ALA A 157 12.38 -9.16 5.26
C ALA A 157 13.53 -9.44 4.29
N MET A 158 14.70 -8.86 4.57
CA MET A 158 15.88 -9.06 3.74
C MET A 158 16.51 -10.44 4.06
N PRO A 159 16.61 -11.35 3.09
CA PRO A 159 17.31 -12.62 3.30
C PRO A 159 18.80 -12.38 3.46
N ARG A 160 19.45 -13.14 4.37
CA ARG A 160 20.90 -13.12 4.56
C ARG A 160 21.62 -14.37 4.01
N CYS A 161 20.86 -15.39 3.64
CA CYS A 161 21.34 -16.63 3.03
C CYS A 161 20.29 -17.19 2.07
N GLU A 162 20.70 -18.13 1.22
CA GLU A 162 19.84 -18.81 0.24
C GLU A 162 19.06 -20.00 0.82
N GLU A 163 19.02 -20.17 2.16
CA GLU A 163 18.32 -21.27 2.84
C GLU A 163 16.88 -20.94 3.20
#